data_bc6b760bea93111cd59263781a586636
#
_entry.id   bc6b760bea93111cd59263781a586636
#
_cell.length_a   1.000
_cell.length_b   1.000
_cell.length_c   1.000
_cell.angle_alpha   90.00
_cell.angle_beta   90.00
_cell.angle_gamma   90.00
#
_symmetry.space_group_name_H-M   'P 1'
#
loop_
_entity.id
_entity.type
_entity.pdbx_description
1 polymer ?
#
loop_
_entity_poly.entity_id
_entity_poly.type
_entity_poly.pdbx_seq_one_letter_code
_entity_poly.pdbx_strand_id
1 'polypeptide(L)'
;MKNYIYIFFLILVTIMIYINNNILDTKQKLQKQIVEIHSLSIIFNVNDFHKIEGYSPKKIKCPRYSFIIYVDSMSCTDCILKTLDKWTTYLETLHNENIAFNPIFAPSSRTLKSFIYKAKAVKVPYNIYIDSTFILEKNNPSIFHNKFLHTFMLDSANNILVVGNPTQNIKVKYLINNILQKN
;
A
#
# COMPACT_ATOMS: atom_id res chain seq x y z
N MET A 1 20.11 -11.48 -48.61
CA MET A 1 19.78 -12.01 -47.29
C MET A 1 20.59 -11.38 -46.12
N LYS A 2 21.90 -11.24 -46.20
CA LYS A 2 22.74 -10.65 -45.11
C LYS A 2 22.30 -9.24 -44.70
N ASN A 3 21.93 -8.35 -45.62
CA ASN A 3 21.55 -6.96 -45.31
C ASN A 3 20.23 -6.87 -44.53
N TYR A 4 19.24 -7.76 -44.76
CA TYR A 4 17.98 -7.77 -44.03
C TYR A 4 18.16 -8.22 -42.57
N ILE A 5 19.12 -9.08 -42.31
CA ILE A 5 19.46 -9.54 -40.93
C ILE A 5 20.05 -8.36 -40.14
N TYR A 6 20.92 -7.56 -40.75
CA TYR A 6 21.49 -6.37 -40.13
C TYR A 6 20.44 -5.30 -39.79
N ILE A 7 19.53 -5.04 -40.72
CA ILE A 7 18.43 -4.08 -40.52
C ILE A 7 17.52 -4.56 -39.40
N PHE A 8 17.17 -5.82 -39.37
CA PHE A 8 16.35 -6.40 -38.31
C PHE A 8 17.02 -6.31 -36.94
N PHE A 9 18.34 -6.55 -36.87
CA PHE A 9 19.09 -6.43 -35.63
C PHE A 9 19.17 -4.98 -35.13
N LEU A 10 19.38 -4.02 -36.03
CA LEU A 10 19.36 -2.58 -35.72
C LEU A 10 18.00 -2.15 -35.15
N ILE A 11 16.89 -2.59 -35.73
CA ILE A 11 15.54 -2.30 -35.25
C ILE A 11 15.34 -2.89 -33.83
N LEU A 12 15.77 -4.13 -33.59
CA LEU A 12 15.69 -4.73 -32.27
C LEU A 12 16.47 -3.95 -31.21
N VAL A 13 17.69 -3.53 -31.52
CA VAL A 13 18.54 -2.73 -30.61
C VAL A 13 17.88 -1.38 -30.30
N THR A 14 17.35 -0.69 -31.31
CA THR A 14 16.67 0.60 -31.08
C THR A 14 15.41 0.44 -30.21
N ILE A 15 14.63 -0.62 -30.42
CA ILE A 15 13.47 -0.93 -29.56
C ILE A 15 13.90 -1.22 -28.12
N MET A 16 14.96 -2.00 -27.92
CA MET A 16 15.49 -2.28 -26.57
C MET A 16 15.98 -1.01 -25.87
N ILE A 17 16.68 -0.13 -26.57
CA ILE A 17 17.14 1.16 -26.01
C ILE A 17 15.92 2.02 -25.64
N TYR A 18 14.90 2.10 -26.50
CA TYR A 18 13.69 2.86 -26.22
C TYR A 18 12.95 2.35 -24.98
N ILE A 19 12.76 1.03 -24.88
CA ILE A 19 12.13 0.40 -23.70
C ILE A 19 12.93 0.67 -22.44
N ASN A 20 14.26 0.53 -22.50
CA ASN A 20 15.13 0.75 -21.33
C ASN A 20 15.07 2.22 -20.85
N ASN A 21 15.07 3.18 -21.75
CA ASN A 21 14.94 4.60 -21.41
C ASN A 21 13.59 4.92 -20.78
N ASN A 22 12.48 4.36 -21.29
CA ASN A 22 11.17 4.54 -20.70
C ASN A 22 11.07 3.93 -19.29
N ILE A 23 11.68 2.78 -19.05
CA ILE A 23 11.75 2.16 -17.73
C ILE A 23 12.54 3.04 -16.76
N LEU A 24 13.67 3.61 -17.22
CA LEU A 24 14.52 4.47 -16.41
C LEU A 24 13.79 5.76 -16.01
N ASP A 25 13.11 6.42 -16.94
CA ASP A 25 12.30 7.63 -16.69
C ASP A 25 11.18 7.36 -15.70
N THR A 26 10.48 6.25 -15.87
CA THR A 26 9.40 5.84 -14.95
C THR A 26 9.94 5.61 -13.54
N LYS A 27 11.10 4.98 -13.43
CA LYS A 27 11.76 4.71 -12.15
C LYS A 27 12.20 5.99 -11.45
N GLN A 28 12.76 6.96 -12.19
CA GLN A 28 13.17 8.26 -11.65
C GLN A 28 11.96 9.08 -11.17
N LYS A 29 10.87 9.12 -11.96
CA LYS A 29 9.62 9.78 -11.56
C LYS A 29 9.05 9.17 -10.27
N LEU A 30 9.04 7.84 -10.19
CA LEU A 30 8.56 7.14 -8.99
C LEU A 30 9.43 7.44 -7.77
N GLN A 31 10.76 7.44 -7.92
CA GLN A 31 11.67 7.79 -6.84
C GLN A 31 11.44 9.22 -6.34
N LYS A 32 11.28 10.19 -7.25
CA LYS A 32 10.98 11.58 -6.90
C LYS A 32 9.67 11.67 -6.11
N GLN A 33 8.61 11.02 -6.56
CA GLN A 33 7.32 10.99 -5.86
C GLN A 33 7.45 10.37 -4.47
N ILE A 34 8.21 9.28 -4.30
CA ILE A 34 8.44 8.66 -2.99
C ILE A 34 9.14 9.65 -2.05
N VAL A 35 10.15 10.37 -2.51
CA VAL A 35 10.86 11.38 -1.71
C VAL A 35 9.92 12.52 -1.30
N GLU A 36 9.11 13.02 -2.21
CA GLU A 36 8.10 14.05 -1.93
C GLU A 36 7.07 13.57 -0.89
N ILE A 37 6.60 12.34 -1.00
CA ILE A 37 5.61 11.76 -0.07
C ILE A 37 6.20 11.54 1.32
N HIS A 38 7.47 11.19 1.45
CA HIS A 38 8.13 11.00 2.75
C HIS A 38 8.17 12.27 3.63
N SER A 39 8.00 13.44 3.04
CA SER A 39 7.93 14.71 3.79
C SER A 39 6.51 15.09 4.21
N LEU A 40 5.51 14.27 3.86
CA LEU A 40 4.10 14.56 4.10
C LEU A 40 3.57 13.79 5.32
N SER A 41 2.56 14.37 5.95
CA SER A 41 1.70 13.69 6.92
C SER A 41 0.36 13.35 6.29
N ILE A 42 -0.24 12.23 6.71
CA ILE A 42 -1.57 11.82 6.27
C ILE A 42 -2.62 12.37 7.25
N ILE A 43 -3.61 13.07 6.74
CA ILE A 43 -4.81 13.41 7.51
C ILE A 43 -5.65 12.14 7.62
N PHE A 44 -5.53 11.49 8.78
CA PHE A 44 -6.10 10.17 9.02
C PHE A 44 -6.66 10.07 10.44
N ASN A 45 -7.93 9.68 10.53
CA ASN A 45 -8.56 9.29 11.78
C ASN A 45 -9.35 7.99 11.54
N VAL A 46 -8.99 6.94 12.23
CA VAL A 46 -9.61 5.61 12.08
C VAL A 46 -11.12 5.61 12.39
N ASN A 47 -11.59 6.55 13.21
CA ASN A 47 -12.99 6.68 13.56
C ASN A 47 -13.89 7.23 12.44
N ASP A 48 -13.29 7.77 11.36
CA ASP A 48 -14.01 8.27 10.19
C ASP A 48 -14.52 7.14 9.28
N PHE A 49 -14.13 5.89 9.56
CA PHE A 49 -14.40 4.74 8.72
C PHE A 49 -15.38 3.76 9.39
N HIS A 50 -16.20 3.11 8.57
CA HIS A 50 -17.00 2.00 9.05
C HIS A 50 -16.12 0.78 9.34
N LYS A 51 -16.17 0.28 10.58
CA LYS A 51 -15.34 -0.83 11.06
C LYS A 51 -16.04 -2.17 10.90
N ILE A 52 -15.31 -3.15 10.36
CA ILE A 52 -15.63 -4.58 10.46
C ILE A 52 -14.63 -5.19 11.46
N GLU A 53 -15.14 -5.75 12.56
CA GLU A 53 -14.29 -6.29 13.62
C GLU A 53 -13.61 -7.59 13.19
N GLY A 54 -12.30 -7.68 13.43
CA GLY A 54 -11.54 -8.93 13.37
C GLY A 54 -11.86 -9.85 14.56
N TYR A 55 -11.34 -11.06 14.55
CA TYR A 55 -11.63 -12.03 15.62
C TYR A 55 -10.89 -11.75 16.94
N SER A 56 -9.78 -11.03 16.90
CA SER A 56 -8.98 -10.67 18.09
C SER A 56 -8.25 -9.33 17.91
N PRO A 57 -8.97 -8.21 17.67
CA PRO A 57 -8.33 -6.94 17.38
C PRO A 57 -7.61 -6.41 18.61
N LYS A 58 -6.30 -6.20 18.50
CA LYS A 58 -5.51 -5.53 19.54
C LYS A 58 -6.01 -4.08 19.67
N LYS A 59 -6.41 -3.69 20.87
CA LYS A 59 -6.75 -2.29 21.20
C LYS A 59 -5.48 -1.54 21.58
N ILE A 60 -4.84 -0.89 20.62
CA ILE A 60 -3.68 -0.05 20.86
C ILE A 60 -4.18 1.39 20.99
N LYS A 61 -4.11 1.97 22.19
CA LYS A 61 -4.61 3.34 22.43
C LYS A 61 -3.80 4.42 21.73
N CYS A 62 -2.47 4.29 21.77
CA CYS A 62 -1.54 5.25 21.16
C CYS A 62 -0.46 4.44 20.43
N PRO A 63 -0.70 4.01 19.21
CA PRO A 63 0.31 3.26 18.47
C PRO A 63 1.51 4.15 18.16
N ARG A 64 2.71 3.62 18.40
CA ARG A 64 3.95 4.29 18.00
C ARG A 64 4.07 4.33 16.47
N TYR A 65 3.59 3.28 15.83
CA TYR A 65 3.57 3.15 14.38
C TYR A 65 2.22 2.63 13.89
N SER A 66 1.84 3.03 12.69
CA SER A 66 0.63 2.54 12.03
C SER A 66 0.93 2.12 10.60
N PHE A 67 0.49 0.94 10.22
CA PHE A 67 0.42 0.58 8.81
C PHE A 67 -0.97 0.91 8.26
N ILE A 68 -0.99 1.58 7.12
CA ILE A 68 -2.19 1.79 6.32
C ILE A 68 -2.03 1.06 5.00
N ILE A 69 -3.02 0.26 4.63
CA ILE A 69 -3.23 -0.21 3.25
C ILE A 69 -4.52 0.42 2.77
N TYR A 70 -4.44 1.22 1.74
CA TYR A 70 -5.62 1.78 1.10
C TYR A 70 -5.92 1.05 -0.21
N VAL A 71 -7.16 0.61 -0.36
CA VAL A 71 -7.63 -0.14 -1.52
C VAL A 71 -8.76 0.64 -2.16
N ASP A 72 -8.46 1.34 -3.24
CA ASP A 72 -9.42 2.14 -3.98
C ASP A 72 -10.49 1.27 -4.71
N SER A 73 -11.49 1.94 -5.27
CA SER A 73 -12.59 1.28 -5.99
C SER A 73 -12.18 0.62 -7.32
N MET A 74 -10.99 0.93 -7.83
CA MET A 74 -10.43 0.39 -9.08
C MET A 74 -9.58 -0.84 -8.83
N SER A 75 -9.15 -1.03 -7.60
CA SER A 75 -8.31 -2.16 -7.20
C SER A 75 -9.11 -3.46 -7.10
N CYS A 76 -8.45 -4.60 -7.34
CA CYS A 76 -9.05 -5.92 -7.11
C CYS A 76 -9.21 -6.18 -5.60
N THR A 77 -10.34 -5.77 -5.04
CA THR A 77 -10.66 -5.92 -3.62
C THR A 77 -10.55 -7.36 -3.13
N ASP A 78 -11.05 -8.32 -3.94
CA ASP A 78 -10.97 -9.75 -3.61
C ASP A 78 -9.53 -10.27 -3.58
N CYS A 79 -8.67 -9.75 -4.49
CA CYS A 79 -7.26 -10.11 -4.51
C CYS A 79 -6.56 -9.65 -3.23
N ILE A 80 -6.89 -8.46 -2.74
CA ILE A 80 -6.26 -7.88 -1.56
C ILE A 80 -6.80 -8.52 -0.29
N LEU A 81 -8.10 -8.81 -0.19
CA LEU A 81 -8.65 -9.58 0.93
C LEU A 81 -7.91 -10.93 1.12
N LYS A 82 -7.61 -11.62 0.01
CA LYS A 82 -6.83 -12.87 0.04
C LYS A 82 -5.38 -12.68 0.47
N THR A 83 -4.83 -11.47 0.38
CA THR A 83 -3.45 -11.18 0.80
C THR A 83 -3.33 -10.75 2.26
N LEU A 84 -4.45 -10.56 2.97
CA LEU A 84 -4.44 -10.15 4.37
C LEU A 84 -3.75 -11.18 5.28
N ASP A 85 -3.79 -12.47 4.94
CA ASP A 85 -3.06 -13.51 5.67
C ASP A 85 -1.55 -13.27 5.66
N LYS A 86 -1.00 -12.80 4.52
CA LYS A 86 0.43 -12.44 4.42
C LYS A 86 0.79 -11.30 5.36
N TRP A 87 -0.13 -10.37 5.55
CA TRP A 87 0.04 -9.29 6.51
C TRP A 87 -0.02 -9.79 7.95
N THR A 88 -0.94 -10.70 8.27
CA THR A 88 -0.99 -11.34 9.59
C THR A 88 0.35 -11.98 9.93
N THR A 89 0.87 -12.84 9.04
CA THR A 89 2.17 -13.48 9.19
C THR A 89 3.31 -12.46 9.33
N TYR A 90 3.30 -11.39 8.53
CA TYR A 90 4.32 -10.35 8.60
C TYR A 90 4.30 -9.61 9.94
N LEU A 91 3.12 -9.18 10.40
CA LEU A 91 2.96 -8.47 11.66
C LEU A 91 3.40 -9.32 12.87
N GLU A 92 3.15 -10.63 12.84
CA GLU A 92 3.63 -11.57 13.85
C GLU A 92 5.18 -11.61 13.93
N THR A 93 5.86 -11.45 12.78
CA THR A 93 7.35 -11.41 12.76
C THR A 93 7.94 -10.15 13.35
N LEU A 94 7.16 -9.08 13.49
CA LEU A 94 7.69 -7.79 14.00
C LEU A 94 7.87 -7.77 15.51
N HIS A 95 7.25 -8.69 16.25
CA HIS A 95 7.32 -8.79 17.72
C HIS A 95 7.10 -7.47 18.47
N ASN A 96 6.43 -6.51 17.83
CA ASN A 96 6.21 -5.17 18.37
C ASN A 96 4.72 -4.94 18.66
N GLU A 97 4.40 -4.70 19.94
CA GLU A 97 3.02 -4.55 20.40
C GLU A 97 2.42 -3.17 20.09
N ASN A 98 3.26 -2.18 19.78
CA ASN A 98 2.84 -0.79 19.55
C ASN A 98 2.63 -0.44 18.06
N ILE A 99 2.30 -1.43 17.25
CA ILE A 99 2.02 -1.24 15.81
C ILE A 99 0.55 -1.47 15.53
N ALA A 100 -0.15 -0.43 15.09
CA ALA A 100 -1.50 -0.56 14.56
C ALA A 100 -1.48 -0.98 13.07
N PHE A 101 -2.46 -1.77 12.66
CA PHE A 101 -2.64 -2.15 11.27
C PHE A 101 -4.05 -1.81 10.80
N ASN A 102 -4.16 -0.97 9.79
CA ASN A 102 -5.39 -0.38 9.32
C ASN A 102 -5.59 -0.64 7.81
N PRO A 103 -6.11 -1.80 7.41
CA PRO A 103 -6.53 -2.06 6.04
C PRO A 103 -7.84 -1.31 5.77
N ILE A 104 -7.79 -0.33 4.87
CA ILE A 104 -8.90 0.56 4.51
C ILE A 104 -9.32 0.26 3.08
N PHE A 105 -10.57 -0.06 2.88
CA PHE A 105 -11.14 -0.35 1.58
C PHE A 105 -12.16 0.70 1.21
N ALA A 106 -12.07 1.23 -0.01
CA ALA A 106 -12.99 2.20 -0.58
C ALA A 106 -13.79 1.58 -1.76
N PRO A 107 -14.70 0.62 -1.50
CA PRO A 107 -15.46 -0.03 -2.55
C PRO A 107 -16.45 0.97 -3.18
N SER A 108 -16.74 0.81 -4.47
CA SER A 108 -17.80 1.58 -5.12
C SER A 108 -19.17 1.27 -4.50
N SER A 109 -20.12 2.18 -4.65
CA SER A 109 -21.50 1.96 -4.15
C SER A 109 -22.14 0.67 -4.68
N ARG A 110 -21.79 0.25 -5.90
CA ARG A 110 -22.27 -0.98 -6.53
C ARG A 110 -21.71 -2.24 -5.84
N THR A 111 -20.49 -2.20 -5.37
CA THR A 111 -19.77 -3.35 -4.79
C THR A 111 -19.80 -3.38 -3.28
N LEU A 112 -20.23 -2.30 -2.62
CA LEU A 112 -20.19 -2.14 -1.15
C LEU A 112 -20.83 -3.29 -0.39
N LYS A 113 -22.07 -3.66 -0.74
CA LYS A 113 -22.80 -4.75 -0.04
C LYS A 113 -22.08 -6.10 -0.18
N SER A 114 -21.63 -6.43 -1.40
CA SER A 114 -20.87 -7.65 -1.67
C SER A 114 -19.53 -7.65 -0.94
N PHE A 115 -18.85 -6.50 -0.91
CA PHE A 115 -17.59 -6.34 -0.17
C PHE A 115 -17.78 -6.58 1.33
N ILE A 116 -18.78 -5.96 1.96
CA ILE A 116 -19.06 -6.16 3.40
C ILE A 116 -19.27 -7.63 3.73
N TYR A 117 -20.04 -8.34 2.90
CA TYR A 117 -20.26 -9.76 3.08
C TYR A 117 -18.97 -10.58 3.03
N LYS A 118 -18.12 -10.33 2.03
CA LYS A 118 -16.82 -11.00 1.86
C LYS A 118 -15.85 -10.64 2.99
N ALA A 119 -15.78 -9.38 3.38
CA ALA A 119 -14.89 -8.91 4.43
C ALA A 119 -15.24 -9.52 5.80
N LYS A 120 -16.54 -9.71 6.10
CA LYS A 120 -16.98 -10.43 7.30
C LYS A 120 -16.63 -11.92 7.30
N ALA A 121 -16.49 -12.52 6.12
CA ALA A 121 -16.09 -13.93 6.00
C ALA A 121 -14.58 -14.14 6.18
N VAL A 122 -13.76 -13.09 6.01
CA VAL A 122 -12.32 -13.15 6.21
C VAL A 122 -12.00 -13.17 7.70
N LYS A 123 -11.32 -14.23 8.15
CA LYS A 123 -10.89 -14.35 9.55
C LYS A 123 -9.50 -13.76 9.72
N VAL A 124 -9.42 -12.51 10.18
CA VAL A 124 -8.16 -11.80 10.49
C VAL A 124 -8.16 -11.28 11.92
N PRO A 125 -7.00 -11.15 12.58
CA PRO A 125 -6.92 -10.73 13.99
C PRO A 125 -7.01 -9.21 14.19
N TYR A 126 -7.28 -8.44 13.16
CA TYR A 126 -7.37 -6.98 13.17
C TYR A 126 -8.66 -6.50 12.49
N ASN A 127 -9.01 -5.25 12.71
CA ASN A 127 -10.18 -4.66 12.09
C ASN A 127 -9.93 -4.35 10.60
N ILE A 128 -10.99 -4.45 9.80
CA ILE A 128 -11.03 -3.98 8.42
C ILE A 128 -11.89 -2.70 8.40
N TYR A 129 -11.43 -1.67 7.72
CA TYR A 129 -12.10 -0.38 7.63
C TYR A 129 -12.65 -0.13 6.23
N ILE A 130 -13.81 0.53 6.17
CA ILE A 130 -14.50 0.87 4.91
C ILE A 130 -14.62 2.37 4.82
N ASP A 131 -14.03 2.93 3.78
CA ASP A 131 -14.16 4.33 3.37
C ASP A 131 -15.19 4.45 2.23
N SER A 132 -16.47 4.43 2.56
CA SER A 132 -17.55 4.54 1.57
C SER A 132 -17.71 5.95 0.99
N THR A 133 -17.08 6.93 1.57
CA THR A 133 -17.16 8.35 1.20
C THR A 133 -15.88 8.86 0.52
N PHE A 134 -14.84 8.00 0.42
CA PHE A 134 -13.53 8.37 -0.13
C PHE A 134 -12.88 9.54 0.63
N ILE A 135 -13.11 9.61 1.96
CA ILE A 135 -12.64 10.72 2.78
C ILE A 135 -11.12 10.75 2.89
N LEU A 136 -10.47 9.57 2.90
CA LEU A 136 -9.01 9.50 2.96
C LEU A 136 -8.35 10.11 1.71
N GLU A 137 -8.84 9.80 0.52
CA GLU A 137 -8.36 10.41 -0.73
C GLU A 137 -8.66 11.91 -0.78
N LYS A 138 -9.87 12.31 -0.41
CA LYS A 138 -10.31 13.70 -0.43
C LYS A 138 -9.46 14.59 0.48
N ASN A 139 -9.09 14.08 1.65
CA ASN A 139 -8.27 14.82 2.60
C ASN A 139 -6.77 14.80 2.27
N ASN A 140 -6.34 13.88 1.38
CA ASN A 140 -4.92 13.70 1.05
C ASN A 140 -4.68 13.57 -0.47
N PRO A 141 -5.17 14.50 -1.30
CA PRO A 141 -5.15 14.34 -2.75
C PRO A 141 -3.74 14.20 -3.34
N SER A 142 -2.75 14.90 -2.77
CA SER A 142 -1.35 14.83 -3.21
C SER A 142 -0.71 13.45 -3.00
N ILE A 143 -1.17 12.69 -2.00
CA ILE A 143 -0.62 11.37 -1.66
C ILE A 143 -1.25 10.29 -2.55
N PHE A 144 -2.58 10.33 -2.72
CA PHE A 144 -3.34 9.31 -3.44
C PHE A 144 -3.43 9.52 -4.95
N HIS A 145 -2.76 10.54 -5.49
CA HIS A 145 -2.67 10.75 -6.94
C HIS A 145 -2.01 9.56 -7.67
N ASN A 146 -1.05 8.89 -7.02
CA ASN A 146 -0.39 7.72 -7.59
C ASN A 146 -0.98 6.42 -7.03
N LYS A 147 -1.74 5.70 -7.86
CA LYS A 147 -2.42 4.44 -7.51
C LYS A 147 -1.50 3.30 -7.03
N PHE A 148 -0.19 3.41 -7.26
CA PHE A 148 0.78 2.39 -6.83
C PHE A 148 1.31 2.61 -5.41
N LEU A 149 1.02 3.77 -4.81
CA LEU A 149 1.57 4.19 -3.52
C LEU A 149 0.49 4.21 -2.44
N HIS A 150 -0.20 3.09 -2.24
CA HIS A 150 -1.33 2.98 -1.30
C HIS A 150 -1.01 2.16 -0.05
N THR A 151 0.27 1.95 0.24
CA THR A 151 0.70 1.27 1.46
C THR A 151 1.74 2.11 2.17
N PHE A 152 1.48 2.45 3.42
CA PHE A 152 2.28 3.38 4.20
C PHE A 152 2.57 2.83 5.60
N MET A 153 3.77 3.11 6.12
CA MET A 153 4.07 3.07 7.53
C MET A 153 4.15 4.50 8.06
N LEU A 154 3.41 4.80 9.10
CA LEU A 154 3.32 6.11 9.73
C LEU A 154 3.89 6.09 11.15
N ASP A 155 4.36 7.24 11.63
CA ASP A 155 4.63 7.49 13.03
C ASP A 155 3.35 7.88 13.80
N SER A 156 3.48 8.16 15.11
CA SER A 156 2.38 8.57 15.98
C SER A 156 1.76 9.93 15.62
N ALA A 157 2.46 10.75 14.84
CA ALA A 157 1.98 12.04 14.32
C ALA A 157 1.40 11.93 12.89
N ASN A 158 1.24 10.70 12.38
CA ASN A 158 0.81 10.38 11.02
C ASN A 158 1.77 10.86 9.91
N ASN A 159 3.05 11.10 10.23
CA ASN A 159 4.06 11.35 9.20
C ASN A 159 4.42 10.05 8.49
N ILE A 160 4.62 10.11 7.18
CA ILE A 160 4.97 8.95 6.37
C ILE A 160 6.45 8.59 6.57
N LEU A 161 6.71 7.43 7.16
CA LEU A 161 8.05 6.90 7.37
C LEU A 161 8.49 5.99 6.21
N VAL A 162 7.59 5.18 5.69
CA VAL A 162 7.87 4.24 4.59
C VAL A 162 6.68 4.17 3.66
N VAL A 163 6.96 4.13 2.37
CA VAL A 163 5.98 3.85 1.31
C VAL A 163 6.28 2.50 0.67
N GLY A 164 5.26 1.66 0.56
CA GLY A 164 5.35 0.37 -0.12
C GLY A 164 4.97 -0.82 0.76
N ASN A 165 4.73 -1.95 0.10
CA ASN A 165 4.22 -3.17 0.74
C ASN A 165 5.37 -4.12 1.15
N PRO A 166 5.63 -4.32 2.46
CA PRO A 166 6.70 -5.20 2.94
C PRO A 166 6.44 -6.69 2.68
N THR A 167 5.19 -7.08 2.45
CA THR A 167 4.87 -8.49 2.15
C THR A 167 5.19 -8.87 0.72
N GLN A 168 5.46 -7.87 -0.15
CA GLN A 168 5.76 -8.05 -1.57
C GLN A 168 7.16 -7.56 -1.94
N ASN A 169 7.78 -6.68 -1.12
CA ASN A 169 9.05 -6.05 -1.44
C ASN A 169 10.05 -6.20 -0.28
N ILE A 170 11.10 -6.99 -0.51
CA ILE A 170 12.12 -7.28 0.50
C ILE A 170 12.90 -6.02 0.95
N LYS A 171 13.10 -5.04 0.06
CA LYS A 171 13.78 -3.77 0.41
C LYS A 171 12.93 -2.93 1.35
N VAL A 172 11.61 -2.89 1.12
CA VAL A 172 10.65 -2.22 2.02
C VAL A 172 10.64 -2.92 3.38
N LYS A 173 10.59 -4.25 3.39
CA LYS A 173 10.68 -5.05 4.63
C LYS A 173 11.93 -4.73 5.43
N TYR A 174 13.10 -4.68 4.76
CA TYR A 174 14.37 -4.36 5.40
C TYR A 174 14.38 -2.94 5.99
N LEU A 175 13.87 -1.95 5.23
CA LEU A 175 13.77 -0.56 5.68
C LEU A 175 12.91 -0.43 6.95
N ILE A 176 11.77 -1.08 6.98
CA ILE A 176 10.88 -1.10 8.14
C ILE A 176 11.58 -1.72 9.37
N ASN A 177 12.23 -2.87 9.19
CA ASN A 177 12.94 -3.53 10.28
C ASN A 177 14.04 -2.64 10.87
N ASN A 178 14.79 -1.90 10.02
CA ASN A 178 15.80 -0.95 10.48
C ASN A 178 15.21 0.20 11.31
N ILE A 179 14.03 0.70 10.93
CA ILE A 179 13.33 1.74 11.69
C ILE A 179 12.89 1.20 13.06
N LEU A 180 12.35 -0.01 13.11
CA LEU A 180 11.85 -0.62 14.33
C LEU A 180 12.97 -1.01 15.31
N GLN A 181 14.17 -1.36 14.81
CA GLN A 181 15.33 -1.72 15.63
C GLN A 181 16.07 -0.52 16.22
N LYS A 182 16.00 0.65 15.58
CA LYS A 182 16.69 1.87 16.06
C LYS A 182 15.99 2.57 17.23
N ASN A 183 14.82 2.11 17.60
CA ASN A 183 13.95 2.73 18.59
C ASN A 183 13.45 1.75 19.64
#